data_f375c6e89e51e266bb138ef72af3b05f
#
_entry.id   f375c6e89e51e266bb138ef72af3b05f
#
_cell.length_a   1.000
_cell.length_b   1.000
_cell.length_c   1.000
_cell.angle_alpha   90.00
_cell.angle_beta   90.00
_cell.angle_gamma   90.00
#
_symmetry.space_group_name_H-M   'P 1'
#
loop_
_entity.id
_entity.type
_entity.pdbx_description
1 polymer ?
#
loop_
_entity_poly.entity_id
_entity_poly.type
_entity_poly.pdbx_seq_one_letter_code
_entity_poly.pdbx_strand_id
1 'polypeptide(L)'
;MWGVIFSFIEGRKVTDILASLLGVSMAVSSGMAKSMGLFVVNTFGVTEFWMPALIGGLAFPLLILMGWSLNKLPQPTDEDRALRSERVTLNGEQRRQLFKSYMPLLIMLFFANLFITILRDIKEDFLVNIIDVSTISSWLFAQVDGMVTLIILGIFAMMSLINSNYRVLQVLLAMVIGGAGTISYLAFNYDALQLPTLYWLFLQSLSLYIVYLSFQTLFFERFIACFKIKGNVGFFIATIDFIGYTGTVCVCLLYTSPSPRDMRRS
;
A
#
# COMPACT_ATOMS: atom_id res chain seq x y z
N MET A 1 -5.98 -11.21 2.10
CA MET A 1 -6.83 -10.45 3.05
C MET A 1 -7.42 -9.18 2.45
N TRP A 2 -6.63 -8.32 1.82
CA TRP A 2 -7.07 -7.10 1.14
C TRP A 2 -8.26 -7.31 0.21
N GLY A 3 -8.16 -8.21 -0.76
CA GLY A 3 -9.23 -8.48 -1.74
C GLY A 3 -10.53 -8.95 -1.12
N VAL A 4 -10.48 -9.65 0.03
CA VAL A 4 -11.68 -10.08 0.75
C VAL A 4 -12.38 -8.87 1.35
N ILE A 5 -11.65 -8.00 2.07
CA ILE A 5 -12.22 -6.78 2.65
C ILE A 5 -12.75 -5.86 1.54
N PHE A 6 -11.98 -5.70 0.46
CA PHE A 6 -12.38 -4.89 -0.68
C PHE A 6 -13.68 -5.38 -1.32
N SER A 7 -13.93 -6.69 -1.37
CA SER A 7 -15.16 -7.26 -1.92
C SER A 7 -16.43 -6.87 -1.14
N PHE A 8 -16.31 -6.54 0.16
CA PHE A 8 -17.43 -6.03 0.97
C PHE A 8 -17.72 -4.54 0.74
N ILE A 9 -16.71 -3.80 0.28
CA ILE A 9 -16.76 -2.34 0.08
C ILE A 9 -17.14 -2.02 -1.36
N GLU A 10 -16.64 -2.81 -2.31
CA GLU A 10 -16.79 -2.60 -3.75
C GLU A 10 -18.27 -2.58 -4.17
N GLY A 11 -18.62 -1.63 -5.05
CA GLY A 11 -19.94 -1.49 -5.64
C GLY A 11 -20.94 -0.75 -4.76
N ARG A 12 -20.48 0.06 -3.83
CA ARG A 12 -21.27 1.03 -3.07
C ARG A 12 -21.03 2.44 -3.63
N LYS A 13 -22.02 3.33 -3.46
CA LYS A 13 -21.94 4.75 -3.87
C LYS A 13 -20.69 5.46 -3.31
N VAL A 14 -20.21 5.02 -2.15
CA VAL A 14 -19.04 5.58 -1.44
C VAL A 14 -17.77 4.71 -1.54
N THR A 15 -17.70 3.84 -2.54
CA THR A 15 -16.56 2.90 -2.72
C THR A 15 -15.22 3.62 -2.77
N ASP A 16 -15.10 4.75 -3.48
CA ASP A 16 -13.87 5.54 -3.59
C ASP A 16 -13.34 5.99 -2.22
N ILE A 17 -14.23 6.50 -1.37
CA ILE A 17 -13.89 6.97 -0.03
C ILE A 17 -13.48 5.79 0.85
N LEU A 18 -14.25 4.71 0.81
CA LEU A 18 -13.95 3.51 1.60
C LEU A 18 -12.66 2.83 1.16
N ALA A 19 -12.41 2.75 -0.15
CA ALA A 19 -11.16 2.24 -0.70
C ALA A 19 -9.94 3.10 -0.30
N SER A 20 -10.11 4.42 -0.33
CA SER A 20 -9.09 5.37 0.13
C SER A 20 -8.80 5.22 1.62
N LEU A 21 -9.83 5.11 2.47
CA LEU A 21 -9.68 4.86 3.90
C LEU A 21 -8.98 3.53 4.18
N LEU A 22 -9.36 2.49 3.45
CA LEU A 22 -8.75 1.18 3.57
C LEU A 22 -7.27 1.22 3.15
N GLY A 23 -6.93 1.89 2.03
CA GLY A 23 -5.56 2.08 1.58
C GLY A 23 -4.69 2.84 2.57
N VAL A 24 -5.22 3.97 3.05
CA VAL A 24 -4.54 4.83 4.02
C VAL A 24 -4.34 4.13 5.37
N SER A 25 -5.25 3.24 5.79
CA SER A 25 -5.10 2.47 7.02
C SER A 25 -3.85 1.58 7.04
N MET A 26 -3.35 1.16 5.86
CA MET A 26 -2.10 0.39 5.77
C MET A 26 -0.89 1.22 6.22
N ALA A 27 -0.82 2.49 5.84
CA ALA A 27 0.27 3.37 6.24
C ALA A 27 0.28 3.62 7.75
N VAL A 28 -0.90 3.95 8.31
CA VAL A 28 -1.04 4.17 9.78
C VAL A 28 -0.68 2.92 10.56
N SER A 29 -1.17 1.76 10.14
CA SER A 29 -0.94 0.50 10.87
C SER A 29 0.53 0.14 10.93
N SER A 30 1.29 0.41 9.86
CA SER A 30 2.73 0.16 9.83
C SER A 30 3.49 1.03 10.83
N GLY A 31 3.27 2.35 10.81
CA GLY A 31 3.89 3.28 11.75
C GLY A 31 3.52 2.99 13.20
N MET A 32 2.25 2.67 13.45
CA MET A 32 1.78 2.28 14.79
C MET A 32 2.43 0.98 15.27
N ALA A 33 2.53 -0.05 14.42
CA ALA A 33 3.14 -1.32 14.80
C ALA A 33 4.62 -1.14 15.18
N LYS A 34 5.39 -0.37 14.40
CA LYS A 34 6.80 -0.05 14.70
C LYS A 34 6.92 0.72 16.00
N SER A 35 6.11 1.75 16.19
CA SER A 35 6.14 2.59 17.40
C SER A 35 5.74 1.80 18.64
N MET A 36 4.71 0.96 18.56
CA MET A 36 4.33 0.07 19.67
C MET A 36 5.41 -0.98 19.96
N GLY A 37 6.06 -1.51 18.91
CA GLY A 37 7.18 -2.42 19.04
C GLY A 37 8.32 -1.80 19.85
N LEU A 38 8.79 -0.63 19.44
CA LEU A 38 9.84 0.10 20.15
C LEU A 38 9.42 0.49 21.57
N PHE A 39 8.18 0.92 21.76
CA PHE A 39 7.67 1.26 23.08
C PHE A 39 7.68 0.05 24.02
N VAL A 40 7.23 -1.11 23.57
CA VAL A 40 7.19 -2.34 24.37
C VAL A 40 8.59 -2.82 24.73
N VAL A 41 9.53 -2.79 23.78
CA VAL A 41 10.92 -3.16 24.02
C VAL A 41 11.58 -2.19 24.99
N ASN A 42 11.46 -0.88 24.76
CA ASN A 42 12.16 0.15 25.55
C ASN A 42 11.55 0.34 26.95
N THR A 43 10.22 0.20 27.11
CA THR A 43 9.55 0.51 28.38
C THR A 43 9.39 -0.73 29.26
N PHE A 44 9.06 -1.88 28.67
CA PHE A 44 8.80 -3.12 29.42
C PHE A 44 9.96 -4.10 29.39
N GLY A 45 11.05 -3.80 28.65
CA GLY A 45 12.22 -4.66 28.54
C GLY A 45 11.92 -6.02 27.89
N VAL A 46 10.86 -6.11 27.08
CA VAL A 46 10.51 -7.32 26.35
C VAL A 46 11.54 -7.57 25.27
N THR A 47 12.02 -8.80 25.16
CA THR A 47 12.99 -9.16 24.12
C THR A 47 12.36 -9.03 22.72
N GLU A 48 13.16 -8.66 21.74
CA GLU A 48 12.73 -8.52 20.34
C GLU A 48 12.05 -9.77 19.81
N PHE A 49 12.46 -10.95 20.30
CA PHE A 49 11.85 -12.23 19.94
C PHE A 49 10.37 -12.36 20.35
N TRP A 50 10.00 -11.90 21.54
CA TRP A 50 8.63 -11.99 22.08
C TRP A 50 7.76 -10.79 21.72
N MET A 51 8.33 -9.68 21.27
CA MET A 51 7.64 -8.45 20.92
C MET A 51 6.51 -8.67 19.90
N PRO A 52 6.71 -9.39 18.77
CA PRO A 52 5.65 -9.60 17.79
C PRO A 52 4.48 -10.41 18.35
N ALA A 53 4.76 -11.43 19.18
CA ALA A 53 3.72 -12.25 19.80
C ALA A 53 2.86 -11.44 20.77
N LEU A 54 3.45 -10.54 21.54
CA LEU A 54 2.75 -9.68 22.47
C LEU A 54 1.86 -8.68 21.75
N ILE A 55 2.40 -7.97 20.75
CA ILE A 55 1.63 -6.98 19.96
C ILE A 55 0.54 -7.66 19.16
N GLY A 56 0.82 -8.79 18.53
CA GLY A 56 -0.16 -9.58 17.79
C GLY A 56 -1.28 -10.09 18.70
N GLY A 57 -0.92 -10.55 19.90
CA GLY A 57 -1.88 -10.98 20.92
C GLY A 57 -2.82 -9.87 21.39
N LEU A 58 -2.30 -8.65 21.57
CA LEU A 58 -3.12 -7.47 21.91
C LEU A 58 -4.04 -7.03 20.75
N ALA A 59 -3.57 -7.16 19.51
CA ALA A 59 -4.35 -6.80 18.33
C ALA A 59 -5.42 -7.86 17.96
N PHE A 60 -5.24 -9.11 18.37
CA PHE A 60 -6.10 -10.24 18.00
C PHE A 60 -7.59 -10.08 18.41
N PRO A 61 -7.94 -9.66 19.65
CA PRO A 61 -9.32 -9.41 20.03
C PRO A 61 -9.98 -8.32 19.18
N LEU A 62 -9.23 -7.27 18.85
CA LEU A 62 -9.70 -6.18 17.99
C LEU A 62 -9.97 -6.69 16.58
N LEU A 63 -9.11 -7.54 16.04
CA LEU A 63 -9.29 -8.18 14.73
C LEU A 63 -10.58 -9.02 14.69
N ILE A 64 -10.86 -9.81 15.73
CA ILE A 64 -12.09 -10.60 15.84
C ILE A 64 -13.32 -9.68 15.86
N LEU A 65 -13.27 -8.62 16.67
CA LEU A 65 -14.38 -7.65 16.78
C LEU A 65 -14.66 -6.98 15.44
N MET A 66 -13.61 -6.55 14.73
CA MET A 66 -13.72 -5.92 13.40
C MET A 66 -14.25 -6.91 12.36
N GLY A 67 -13.77 -8.16 12.36
CA GLY A 67 -14.28 -9.22 11.48
C GLY A 67 -15.75 -9.52 11.71
N TRP A 68 -16.18 -9.55 12.97
CA TRP A 68 -17.58 -9.72 13.32
C TRP A 68 -18.45 -8.53 12.88
N SER A 69 -17.94 -7.30 13.05
CA SER A 69 -18.61 -6.07 12.58
C SER A 69 -18.77 -6.04 11.06
N LEU A 70 -17.76 -6.53 10.33
CA LEU A 70 -17.81 -6.64 8.88
C LEU A 70 -18.95 -7.55 8.39
N ASN A 71 -19.22 -8.62 9.11
CA ASN A 71 -20.32 -9.54 8.80
C ASN A 71 -21.72 -8.92 9.02
N LYS A 72 -21.80 -7.82 9.78
CA LYS A 72 -23.07 -7.09 10.02
C LYS A 72 -23.32 -5.96 9.00
N LEU A 73 -22.44 -5.75 8.02
CA LEU A 73 -22.64 -4.74 7.00
C LEU A 73 -23.93 -5.05 6.21
N PRO A 74 -24.84 -4.06 6.04
CA PRO A 74 -26.03 -4.23 5.23
C PRO A 74 -25.66 -4.53 3.78
N GLN A 75 -26.50 -5.27 3.09
CA GLN A 75 -26.29 -5.54 1.66
C GLN A 75 -26.36 -4.24 0.85
N PRO A 76 -25.67 -4.18 -0.32
CA PRO A 76 -25.76 -3.03 -1.23
C PRO A 76 -27.23 -2.73 -1.59
N THR A 77 -27.61 -1.46 -1.57
CA THR A 77 -28.95 -1.01 -1.92
C THR A 77 -29.21 -1.19 -3.44
N ASP A 78 -30.46 -1.07 -3.85
CA ASP A 78 -30.79 -1.14 -5.29
C ASP A 78 -30.20 0.05 -6.06
N GLU A 79 -30.05 1.21 -5.43
CA GLU A 79 -29.31 2.36 -5.98
C GLU A 79 -27.83 2.04 -6.20
N ASP A 80 -27.20 1.38 -5.22
CA ASP A 80 -25.82 0.93 -5.35
C ASP A 80 -25.66 -0.07 -6.50
N ARG A 81 -26.66 -0.95 -6.69
CA ARG A 81 -26.67 -1.94 -7.77
C ARG A 81 -26.87 -1.30 -9.14
N ALA A 82 -27.69 -0.25 -9.24
CA ALA A 82 -27.94 0.48 -10.48
C ALA A 82 -26.72 1.29 -10.95
N LEU A 83 -25.94 1.83 -10.01
CA LEU A 83 -24.69 2.55 -10.28
C LEU A 83 -23.50 1.62 -10.56
N ARG A 84 -23.67 0.34 -10.31
CA ARG A 84 -22.64 -0.69 -10.52
C ARG A 84 -22.45 -0.95 -12.00
N SER A 85 -21.25 -0.78 -12.53
CA SER A 85 -20.89 -1.45 -13.77
C SER A 85 -21.08 -2.96 -13.60
N GLU A 86 -21.84 -3.60 -14.53
CA GLU A 86 -22.09 -5.04 -14.45
C GLU A 86 -20.80 -5.80 -14.21
N ARG A 87 -20.74 -6.53 -13.08
CA ARG A 87 -19.64 -7.47 -12.81
C ARG A 87 -19.72 -8.60 -13.81
N VAL A 88 -19.01 -8.46 -14.89
CA VAL A 88 -18.85 -9.57 -15.84
C VAL A 88 -17.84 -10.54 -15.22
N THR A 89 -18.31 -11.70 -14.79
CA THR A 89 -17.44 -12.83 -14.46
C THR A 89 -16.76 -13.28 -15.75
N LEU A 90 -15.52 -12.84 -15.94
CA LEU A 90 -14.76 -13.19 -17.13
C LEU A 90 -14.43 -14.69 -17.11
N ASN A 91 -14.83 -15.39 -18.16
CA ASN A 91 -14.38 -16.75 -18.43
C ASN A 91 -12.87 -16.76 -18.73
N GLY A 92 -12.20 -17.92 -18.58
CA GLY A 92 -10.77 -18.07 -18.82
C GLY A 92 -10.28 -17.54 -20.17
N GLU A 93 -11.07 -17.76 -21.23
CA GLU A 93 -10.80 -17.25 -22.59
C GLU A 93 -10.87 -15.71 -22.66
N GLN A 94 -11.90 -15.13 -22.08
CA GLN A 94 -12.08 -13.68 -22.00
C GLN A 94 -10.94 -13.00 -21.22
N ARG A 95 -10.49 -13.61 -20.12
CA ARG A 95 -9.31 -13.13 -19.38
C ARG A 95 -8.06 -13.16 -20.24
N ARG A 96 -7.82 -14.26 -20.95
CA ARG A 96 -6.68 -14.40 -21.85
C ARG A 96 -6.71 -13.38 -22.99
N GLN A 97 -7.87 -13.12 -23.56
CA GLN A 97 -8.04 -12.14 -24.64
C GLN A 97 -7.80 -10.70 -24.14
N LEU A 98 -8.32 -10.37 -22.95
CA LEU A 98 -8.11 -9.10 -22.29
C LEU A 98 -6.61 -8.88 -21.98
N PHE A 99 -5.94 -9.87 -21.42
CA PHE A 99 -4.50 -9.82 -21.20
C PHE A 99 -3.72 -9.61 -22.50
N LYS A 100 -4.05 -10.32 -23.58
CA LYS A 100 -3.38 -10.15 -24.86
C LYS A 100 -3.55 -8.76 -25.46
N SER A 101 -4.78 -8.20 -25.36
CA SER A 101 -5.09 -6.88 -25.94
C SER A 101 -4.37 -5.74 -25.23
N TYR A 102 -4.18 -5.83 -23.90
CA TYR A 102 -3.55 -4.79 -23.10
C TYR A 102 -2.15 -5.19 -22.57
N MET A 103 -1.58 -6.29 -23.08
CA MET A 103 -0.31 -6.88 -22.62
C MET A 103 0.82 -5.85 -22.44
N PRO A 104 1.16 -4.99 -23.43
CA PRO A 104 2.28 -4.07 -23.27
C PRO A 104 2.08 -3.09 -22.11
N LEU A 105 0.86 -2.57 -21.98
CA LEU A 105 0.50 -1.63 -20.91
C LEU A 105 0.48 -2.32 -19.54
N LEU A 106 -0.10 -3.51 -19.46
CA LEU A 106 -0.14 -4.29 -18.24
C LEU A 106 1.25 -4.68 -17.77
N ILE A 107 2.15 -5.05 -18.66
CA ILE A 107 3.55 -5.34 -18.33
C ILE A 107 4.22 -4.11 -17.72
N MET A 108 4.07 -2.92 -18.32
CA MET A 108 4.63 -1.69 -17.74
C MET A 108 4.07 -1.40 -16.34
N LEU A 109 2.76 -1.55 -16.16
CA LEU A 109 2.11 -1.33 -14.87
C LEU A 109 2.56 -2.36 -13.83
N PHE A 110 2.73 -3.61 -14.22
CA PHE A 110 3.24 -4.68 -13.35
C PHE A 110 4.66 -4.41 -12.88
N PHE A 111 5.55 -4.00 -13.79
CA PHE A 111 6.91 -3.62 -13.42
C PHE A 111 6.93 -2.38 -12.52
N ALA A 112 6.14 -1.36 -12.83
CA ALA A 112 6.04 -0.18 -11.99
C ALA A 112 5.57 -0.55 -10.57
N ASN A 113 4.51 -1.34 -10.45
CA ASN A 113 4.01 -1.79 -9.15
C ASN A 113 5.01 -2.71 -8.42
N LEU A 114 5.72 -3.59 -9.14
CA LEU A 114 6.75 -4.45 -8.59
C LEU A 114 7.83 -3.61 -7.87
N PHE A 115 8.39 -2.62 -8.57
CA PHE A 115 9.43 -1.76 -7.98
C PHE A 115 8.91 -0.93 -6.81
N ILE A 116 7.69 -0.39 -6.92
CA ILE A 116 7.07 0.39 -5.84
C ILE A 116 6.81 -0.48 -4.61
N THR A 117 6.34 -1.71 -4.81
CA THR A 117 6.09 -2.65 -3.71
C THR A 117 7.38 -3.04 -3.02
N ILE A 118 8.43 -3.36 -3.78
CA ILE A 118 9.77 -3.66 -3.23
C ILE A 118 10.31 -2.47 -2.41
N LEU A 119 10.22 -1.24 -2.95
CA LEU A 119 10.65 -0.04 -2.24
C LEU A 119 9.86 0.19 -0.94
N ARG A 120 8.54 -0.04 -0.99
CA ARG A 120 7.70 0.04 0.21
C ARG A 120 8.14 -0.97 1.26
N ASP A 121 8.32 -2.22 0.86
CA ASP A 121 8.66 -3.29 1.80
C ASP A 121 10.06 -3.09 2.38
N ILE A 122 11.04 -2.65 1.58
CA ILE A 122 12.36 -2.24 2.09
C ILE A 122 12.21 -1.12 3.13
N LYS A 123 11.43 -0.08 2.84
CA LYS A 123 11.18 1.00 3.81
C LYS A 123 10.47 0.47 5.05
N GLU A 124 9.48 -0.40 4.90
CA GLU A 124 8.69 -0.87 6.03
C GLU A 124 9.47 -1.86 6.92
N ASP A 125 10.22 -2.77 6.34
CA ASP A 125 10.87 -3.85 7.07
C ASP A 125 12.27 -3.48 7.58
N PHE A 126 13.01 -2.67 6.82
CA PHE A 126 14.41 -2.38 7.13
C PHE A 126 14.66 -0.96 7.67
N LEU A 127 13.65 -0.08 7.69
CA LEU A 127 13.83 1.31 8.12
C LEU A 127 14.40 1.43 9.54
N VAL A 128 13.93 0.58 10.46
CA VAL A 128 14.38 0.54 11.86
C VAL A 128 15.87 0.18 11.97
N ASN A 129 16.39 -0.58 11.00
CA ASN A 129 17.80 -0.97 10.93
C ASN A 129 18.69 0.06 10.21
N ILE A 130 18.07 0.89 9.34
CA ILE A 130 18.78 1.92 8.57
C ILE A 130 18.98 3.18 9.40
N ILE A 131 18.05 3.49 10.29
CA ILE A 131 18.06 4.69 11.12
C ILE A 131 18.49 4.32 12.53
N ASP A 132 19.36 5.13 13.12
CA ASP A 132 19.72 4.98 14.53
C ASP A 132 18.50 5.32 15.42
N VAL A 133 17.78 4.27 15.82
CA VAL A 133 16.58 4.39 16.66
C VAL A 133 16.89 4.75 18.11
N SER A 134 18.15 4.66 18.54
CA SER A 134 18.55 4.98 19.92
C SER A 134 18.37 6.46 20.28
N THR A 135 18.43 7.32 19.26
CA THR A 135 18.31 8.79 19.40
C THR A 135 16.90 9.32 19.13
N ILE A 136 15.95 8.45 18.75
CA ILE A 136 14.64 8.82 18.22
C ILE A 136 13.53 8.40 19.21
N SER A 137 12.49 9.25 19.31
CA SER A 137 11.28 8.89 20.07
C SER A 137 10.61 7.65 19.48
N SER A 138 10.21 6.69 20.34
CA SER A 138 9.49 5.48 19.91
C SER A 138 8.22 5.79 19.09
N TRP A 139 7.63 6.98 19.25
CA TRP A 139 6.43 7.39 18.55
C TRP A 139 6.67 8.12 17.23
N LEU A 140 7.93 8.32 16.84
CA LEU A 140 8.28 9.06 15.62
C LEU A 140 7.64 8.47 14.36
N PHE A 141 7.70 7.15 14.21
CA PHE A 141 7.15 6.47 13.05
C PHE A 141 5.63 6.64 12.95
N ALA A 142 4.91 6.49 14.08
CA ALA A 142 3.47 6.71 14.11
C ALA A 142 3.09 8.16 13.81
N GLN A 143 3.89 9.13 14.27
CA GLN A 143 3.66 10.55 13.98
C GLN A 143 3.86 10.86 12.49
N VAL A 144 4.96 10.42 11.91
CA VAL A 144 5.26 10.63 10.49
C VAL A 144 4.22 9.97 9.60
N ASP A 145 3.95 8.69 9.81
CA ASP A 145 2.99 7.96 8.99
C ASP A 145 1.55 8.46 9.21
N GLY A 146 1.22 8.93 10.40
CA GLY A 146 -0.05 9.59 10.70
C GLY A 146 -0.24 10.89 9.92
N MET A 147 0.78 11.79 9.90
CA MET A 147 0.74 13.03 9.12
C MET A 147 0.64 12.75 7.62
N VAL A 148 1.46 11.84 7.11
CA VAL A 148 1.45 11.41 5.71
C VAL A 148 0.06 10.89 5.32
N THR A 149 -0.51 10.06 6.16
CA THR A 149 -1.85 9.50 6.00
C THR A 149 -2.92 10.58 5.85
N LEU A 150 -2.93 11.58 6.73
CA LEU A 150 -3.91 12.68 6.68
C LEU A 150 -3.78 13.48 5.38
N ILE A 151 -2.56 13.75 4.93
CA ILE A 151 -2.29 14.47 3.68
C ILE A 151 -2.82 13.66 2.48
N ILE A 152 -2.50 12.37 2.40
CA ILE A 152 -2.94 11.52 1.29
C ILE A 152 -4.46 11.36 1.28
N LEU A 153 -5.07 11.18 2.45
CA LEU A 153 -6.53 11.12 2.56
C LEU A 153 -7.18 12.42 2.07
N GLY A 154 -6.61 13.56 2.42
CA GLY A 154 -7.06 14.87 1.92
C GLY A 154 -6.96 14.98 0.40
N ILE A 155 -5.84 14.54 -0.19
CA ILE A 155 -5.63 14.52 -1.64
C ILE A 155 -6.66 13.61 -2.31
N PHE A 156 -6.87 12.40 -1.82
CA PHE A 156 -7.82 11.45 -2.40
C PHE A 156 -9.28 11.92 -2.23
N ALA A 157 -9.60 12.57 -1.10
CA ALA A 157 -10.91 13.17 -0.91
C ALA A 157 -11.17 14.30 -1.92
N MET A 158 -10.16 15.15 -2.21
CA MET A 158 -10.28 16.17 -3.27
C MET A 158 -10.42 15.54 -4.65
N MET A 159 -9.74 14.43 -4.93
CA MET A 159 -9.85 13.73 -6.21
C MET A 159 -11.22 13.10 -6.42
N SER A 160 -11.91 12.67 -5.34
CA SER A 160 -13.28 12.13 -5.43
C SER A 160 -14.31 13.16 -5.90
N LEU A 161 -14.01 14.45 -5.76
CA LEU A 161 -14.85 15.54 -6.26
C LEU A 161 -14.74 15.76 -7.77
N ILE A 162 -13.74 15.17 -8.43
CA ILE A 162 -13.54 15.31 -9.87
C ILE A 162 -14.39 14.29 -10.62
N ASN A 163 -15.41 14.76 -11.33
CA ASN A 163 -16.34 13.89 -12.07
C ASN A 163 -15.73 13.21 -13.30
N SER A 164 -14.61 13.70 -13.84
CA SER A 164 -13.99 13.17 -15.05
C SER A 164 -12.96 12.08 -14.73
N ASN A 165 -13.25 10.82 -15.03
CA ASN A 165 -12.33 9.69 -14.85
C ASN A 165 -10.98 9.90 -15.56
N TYR A 166 -10.99 10.53 -16.74
CA TYR A 166 -9.78 10.81 -17.51
C TYR A 166 -8.86 11.83 -16.79
N ARG A 167 -9.44 12.92 -16.25
CA ARG A 167 -8.67 13.92 -15.49
C ARG A 167 -8.08 13.33 -14.21
N VAL A 168 -8.87 12.53 -13.49
CA VAL A 168 -8.39 11.82 -12.28
C VAL A 168 -7.22 10.92 -12.64
N LEU A 169 -7.31 10.15 -13.73
CA LEU A 169 -6.23 9.28 -14.18
C LEU A 169 -4.95 10.07 -14.52
N GLN A 170 -5.07 11.23 -15.18
CA GLN A 170 -3.93 12.09 -15.47
C GLN A 170 -3.27 12.62 -14.20
N VAL A 171 -4.07 13.06 -13.22
CA VAL A 171 -3.56 13.54 -11.92
C VAL A 171 -2.85 12.40 -11.18
N LEU A 172 -3.44 11.20 -11.14
CA LEU A 172 -2.81 10.02 -10.54
C LEU A 172 -1.47 9.70 -11.18
N LEU A 173 -1.38 9.71 -12.52
CA LEU A 173 -0.12 9.48 -13.23
C LEU A 173 0.93 10.57 -12.92
N ALA A 174 0.51 11.84 -12.87
CA ALA A 174 1.40 12.93 -12.49
C ALA A 174 1.92 12.78 -11.05
N MET A 175 1.05 12.36 -10.12
CA MET A 175 1.43 12.07 -8.72
C MET A 175 2.42 10.91 -8.63
N VAL A 176 2.20 9.85 -9.40
CA VAL A 176 3.11 8.70 -9.46
C VAL A 176 4.48 9.11 -9.99
N ILE A 177 4.54 9.84 -11.10
CA ILE A 177 5.80 10.32 -11.69
C ILE A 177 6.50 11.29 -10.74
N GLY A 178 5.78 12.25 -10.18
CA GLY A 178 6.32 13.22 -9.24
C GLY A 178 6.84 12.57 -7.96
N GLY A 179 6.07 11.64 -7.38
CA GLY A 179 6.46 10.89 -6.18
C GLY A 179 7.69 10.02 -6.42
N ALA A 180 7.72 9.26 -7.54
CA ALA A 180 8.89 8.46 -7.91
C ALA A 180 10.13 9.34 -8.14
N GLY A 181 9.99 10.48 -8.79
CA GLY A 181 11.07 11.46 -8.97
C GLY A 181 11.57 12.00 -7.63
N THR A 182 10.68 12.33 -6.70
CA THR A 182 11.06 12.80 -5.37
C THR A 182 11.80 11.73 -4.58
N ILE A 183 11.33 10.47 -4.59
CA ILE A 183 12.03 9.35 -3.93
C ILE A 183 13.45 9.21 -4.48
N SER A 184 13.57 9.20 -5.80
CA SER A 184 14.87 9.08 -6.47
C SER A 184 15.79 10.23 -6.12
N TYR A 185 15.28 11.47 -6.16
CA TYR A 185 16.05 12.66 -5.79
C TYR A 185 16.56 12.61 -4.35
N LEU A 186 15.69 12.23 -3.40
CA LEU A 186 16.05 12.10 -1.98
C LEU A 186 17.08 10.99 -1.74
N ALA A 187 16.98 9.87 -2.48
CA ALA A 187 17.91 8.77 -2.35
C ALA A 187 19.30 9.11 -2.90
N PHE A 188 19.37 9.72 -4.09
CA PHE A 188 20.65 10.07 -4.72
C PHE A 188 21.37 11.24 -4.06
N ASN A 189 20.64 12.13 -3.40
CA ASN A 189 21.22 13.32 -2.76
C ASN A 189 21.19 13.25 -1.23
N TYR A 190 21.11 12.06 -0.65
CA TYR A 190 20.99 11.88 0.80
C TYR A 190 22.09 12.63 1.56
N ASP A 191 23.35 12.41 1.20
CA ASP A 191 24.50 13.05 1.85
C ASP A 191 24.61 14.55 1.58
N ALA A 192 24.15 15.02 0.40
CA ALA A 192 24.23 16.43 0.03
C ALA A 192 23.14 17.28 0.69
N LEU A 193 21.95 16.71 0.89
CA LEU A 193 20.80 17.41 1.46
C LEU A 193 20.91 17.64 2.97
N GLN A 194 21.64 16.80 3.69
CA GLN A 194 21.82 16.85 5.15
C GLN A 194 20.53 17.18 5.93
N LEU A 195 19.40 16.62 5.47
CA LEU A 195 18.09 16.87 6.06
C LEU A 195 18.02 16.24 7.46
N PRO A 196 17.38 16.90 8.44
CA PRO A 196 17.05 16.26 9.70
C PRO A 196 16.23 14.99 9.45
N THR A 197 16.50 13.93 10.20
CA THR A 197 15.91 12.60 10.05
C THR A 197 14.39 12.64 9.94
N LEU A 198 13.71 13.49 10.73
CA LEU A 198 12.26 13.67 10.67
C LEU A 198 11.76 14.12 9.29
N TYR A 199 12.40 15.16 8.72
CA TYR A 199 11.98 15.70 7.42
C TYR A 199 12.28 14.72 6.29
N TRP A 200 13.41 14.05 6.35
CA TRP A 200 13.76 13.03 5.37
C TRP A 200 12.75 11.88 5.38
N LEU A 201 12.44 11.34 6.58
CA LEU A 201 11.43 10.30 6.76
C LEU A 201 10.07 10.72 6.25
N PHE A 202 9.65 11.95 6.57
CA PHE A 202 8.36 12.49 6.16
C PHE A 202 8.27 12.58 4.63
N LEU A 203 9.25 13.19 3.98
CA LEU A 203 9.27 13.37 2.52
C LEU A 203 9.33 12.02 1.79
N GLN A 204 10.17 11.10 2.28
CA GLN A 204 10.28 9.76 1.71
C GLN A 204 8.98 8.98 1.89
N SER A 205 8.39 8.97 3.08
CA SER A 205 7.12 8.31 3.36
C SER A 205 5.99 8.90 2.53
N LEU A 206 5.88 10.22 2.48
CA LEU A 206 4.84 10.90 1.69
C LEU A 206 4.93 10.53 0.21
N SER A 207 6.11 10.65 -0.37
CA SER A 207 6.33 10.36 -1.78
C SER A 207 6.06 8.89 -2.11
N LEU A 208 6.53 7.97 -1.27
CA LEU A 208 6.34 6.54 -1.45
C LEU A 208 4.87 6.14 -1.35
N TYR A 209 4.16 6.62 -0.32
CA TYR A 209 2.76 6.29 -0.13
C TYR A 209 1.84 6.95 -1.16
N ILE A 210 2.16 8.16 -1.63
CA ILE A 210 1.45 8.76 -2.76
C ILE A 210 1.51 7.84 -3.97
N VAL A 211 2.71 7.35 -4.32
CA VAL A 211 2.88 6.46 -5.47
C VAL A 211 2.18 5.13 -5.24
N TYR A 212 2.45 4.48 -4.13
CA TYR A 212 1.90 3.16 -3.82
C TYR A 212 0.37 3.14 -3.73
N LEU A 213 -0.20 4.05 -2.92
CA LEU A 213 -1.65 4.09 -2.71
C LEU A 213 -2.41 4.56 -3.94
N SER A 214 -1.81 5.41 -4.79
CA SER A 214 -2.42 5.79 -6.07
C SER A 214 -2.68 4.56 -6.94
N PHE A 215 -1.74 3.62 -7.01
CA PHE A 215 -1.93 2.36 -7.72
C PHE A 215 -2.94 1.44 -7.04
N GLN A 216 -2.84 1.28 -5.73
CA GLN A 216 -3.62 0.29 -5.00
C GLN A 216 -5.08 0.67 -4.79
N THR A 217 -5.45 1.95 -4.86
CA THR A 217 -6.80 2.40 -4.54
C THR A 217 -7.59 2.86 -5.76
N LEU A 218 -7.16 3.93 -6.41
CA LEU A 218 -7.97 4.64 -7.39
C LEU A 218 -7.57 4.35 -8.85
N PHE A 219 -6.31 3.98 -9.11
CA PHE A 219 -5.79 3.90 -10.46
C PHE A 219 -6.56 2.88 -11.33
N PHE A 220 -6.71 1.64 -10.85
CA PHE A 220 -7.34 0.59 -11.64
C PHE A 220 -8.83 0.81 -11.84
N GLU A 221 -9.51 1.36 -10.85
CA GLU A 221 -10.92 1.71 -10.97
C GLU A 221 -11.12 2.77 -12.07
N ARG A 222 -10.35 3.85 -12.01
CA ARG A 222 -10.41 4.92 -13.01
C ARG A 222 -9.90 4.49 -14.38
N PHE A 223 -8.90 3.62 -14.42
CA PHE A 223 -8.39 3.05 -15.65
C PHE A 223 -9.47 2.20 -16.37
N ILE A 224 -10.10 1.28 -15.66
CA ILE A 224 -11.18 0.43 -16.20
C ILE A 224 -12.35 1.30 -16.66
N ALA A 225 -12.73 2.32 -15.88
CA ALA A 225 -13.81 3.22 -16.25
C ALA A 225 -13.49 4.07 -17.50
N CYS A 226 -12.25 4.57 -17.63
CA CYS A 226 -11.81 5.34 -18.81
C CYS A 226 -11.82 4.55 -20.09
N PHE A 227 -11.28 3.33 -20.04
CA PHE A 227 -11.14 2.48 -21.23
C PHE A 227 -12.33 1.56 -21.46
N LYS A 228 -13.39 1.67 -20.62
CA LYS A 228 -14.60 0.83 -20.66
C LYS A 228 -14.27 -0.67 -20.76
N ILE A 229 -13.24 -1.08 -20.01
CA ILE A 229 -12.78 -2.46 -20.02
C ILE A 229 -13.83 -3.32 -19.30
N LYS A 230 -14.35 -4.32 -19.98
CA LYS A 230 -15.21 -5.34 -19.36
C LYS A 230 -14.33 -6.24 -18.49
N GLY A 231 -14.15 -5.88 -17.22
CA GLY A 231 -13.29 -6.61 -16.30
C GLY A 231 -13.66 -6.34 -14.84
N ASN A 232 -13.04 -7.09 -13.94
CA ASN A 232 -13.19 -6.92 -12.50
C ASN A 232 -11.94 -6.21 -11.96
N VAL A 233 -12.12 -5.05 -11.31
CA VAL A 233 -11.05 -4.27 -10.67
C VAL A 233 -10.27 -5.15 -9.68
N GLY A 234 -10.97 -5.93 -8.87
CA GLY A 234 -10.35 -6.82 -7.89
C GLY A 234 -9.40 -7.86 -8.50
N PHE A 235 -9.68 -8.30 -9.74
CA PHE A 235 -8.79 -9.22 -10.46
C PHE A 235 -7.46 -8.55 -10.84
N PHE A 236 -7.50 -7.30 -11.31
CA PHE A 236 -6.28 -6.55 -11.64
C PHE A 236 -5.46 -6.27 -10.39
N ILE A 237 -6.10 -5.80 -9.32
CA ILE A 237 -5.44 -5.54 -8.04
C ILE A 237 -4.80 -6.82 -7.50
N ALA A 238 -5.54 -7.93 -7.46
CA ALA A 238 -5.00 -9.21 -6.96
C ALA A 238 -3.82 -9.72 -7.79
N THR A 239 -3.85 -9.55 -9.11
CA THR A 239 -2.74 -9.97 -10.00
C THR A 239 -1.50 -9.11 -9.76
N ILE A 240 -1.68 -7.81 -9.59
CA ILE A 240 -0.60 -6.86 -9.35
C ILE A 240 0.02 -7.08 -7.98
N ASP A 241 -0.79 -7.29 -6.95
CA ASP A 241 -0.33 -7.63 -5.61
C ASP A 241 0.48 -8.92 -5.62
N PHE A 242 0.00 -9.96 -6.32
CA PHE A 242 0.73 -11.21 -6.43
C PHE A 242 2.12 -11.01 -7.04
N ILE A 243 2.23 -10.21 -8.10
CA ILE A 243 3.52 -9.91 -8.75
C ILE A 243 4.41 -9.09 -7.82
N GLY A 244 3.85 -8.06 -7.16
CA GLY A 244 4.57 -7.22 -6.21
C GLY A 244 5.16 -8.05 -5.05
N TYR A 245 4.32 -8.83 -4.37
CA TYR A 245 4.77 -9.68 -3.25
C TYR A 245 5.74 -10.77 -3.68
N THR A 246 5.59 -11.35 -4.87
CA THR A 246 6.56 -12.31 -5.39
C THR A 246 7.94 -11.66 -5.56
N GLY A 247 7.97 -10.43 -6.08
CA GLY A 247 9.21 -9.65 -6.18
C GLY A 247 9.85 -9.37 -4.83
N THR A 248 9.05 -8.95 -3.85
CA THR A 248 9.54 -8.72 -2.48
C THR A 248 10.12 -9.98 -1.88
N VAL A 249 9.43 -11.12 -1.99
CA VAL A 249 9.95 -12.41 -1.49
C VAL A 249 11.29 -12.76 -2.16
N CYS A 250 11.42 -12.56 -3.48
CA CYS A 250 12.68 -12.78 -4.18
C CYS A 250 13.81 -11.89 -3.63
N VAL A 251 13.53 -10.60 -3.42
CA VAL A 251 14.53 -9.65 -2.85
C VAL A 251 14.88 -10.04 -1.42
N CYS A 252 13.90 -10.34 -0.57
CA CYS A 252 14.13 -10.77 0.81
C CYS A 252 14.98 -12.05 0.86
N LEU A 253 14.68 -13.05 0.03
CA LEU A 253 15.47 -14.28 -0.03
C LEU A 253 16.90 -14.04 -0.50
N LEU A 254 17.12 -13.14 -1.46
CA LEU A 254 18.46 -12.76 -1.89
C LEU A 254 19.25 -12.05 -0.79
N TYR A 255 18.57 -11.24 0.02
CA TYR A 255 19.21 -10.45 1.09
C TYR A 255 19.46 -11.28 2.35
N THR A 256 18.60 -12.25 2.64
CA THR A 256 18.69 -13.11 3.84
C THR A 256 19.42 -14.43 3.61
N SER A 257 19.69 -14.82 2.35
CA SER A 257 20.49 -16.03 2.10
C SER A 257 21.94 -15.77 2.48
N PRO A 258 22.54 -16.64 3.32
CA PRO A 258 23.94 -16.48 3.72
C PRO A 258 24.82 -16.48 2.47
N SER A 259 25.67 -15.47 2.36
CA SER A 259 26.63 -15.37 1.26
C SER A 259 27.52 -16.61 1.25
N PRO A 260 27.98 -17.10 0.08
CA PRO A 260 28.96 -18.16 0.01
C PRO A 260 30.25 -17.89 0.79
N ARG A 261 30.54 -16.62 1.12
CA ARG A 261 31.64 -16.19 1.99
C ARG A 261 31.35 -16.43 3.46
N ASP A 262 30.09 -16.29 3.89
CA ASP A 262 29.70 -16.49 5.29
C ASP A 262 29.64 -17.97 5.64
N MET A 263 29.23 -18.82 4.67
CA MET A 263 29.27 -20.29 4.81
C MET A 263 30.69 -20.88 4.86
N ARG A 264 31.72 -20.13 4.45
CA ARG A 264 33.13 -20.61 4.57
C ARG A 264 33.76 -20.20 5.90
N ARG A 265 33.09 -19.42 6.75
CA ARG A 265 33.59 -18.96 8.06
C ARG A 265 32.94 -19.68 9.25
N SER A 266 31.91 -20.48 9.01
CA SER A 266 31.32 -21.42 9.96
C SER A 266 31.93 -22.81 9.78
#